data_0caeeb220cf57a3979d00cfbf5234344
#
_entry.id   0caeeb220cf57a3979d00cfbf5234344
#
_cell.length_a   1.000
_cell.length_b   1.000
_cell.length_c   1.000
_cell.angle_alpha   90.00
_cell.angle_beta   90.00
_cell.angle_gamma   90.00
#
_symmetry.space_group_name_H-M   'P 1'
#
loop_
_entity.id
_entity.type
_entity.pdbx_description
1 polymer ?
#
loop_
_entity_poly.entity_id
_entity_poly.type
_entity_poly.pdbx_seq_one_letter_code
_entity_poly.pdbx_strand_id
1 'polypeptide(L)'
;VATTYDKGDLVRLTATFTVSGSVTDPTTVTLYIRSGAGVLTTLVYGSSSITKVSVGVYRYDYSASTAGDVSFRWAGTTPAQAADQDSFFVLDLVGV
;
A
#
# COMPACT_ATOMS: atom_id res chain seq x y z
N VAL A 1 15.38 4.38 1.42
CA VAL A 1 15.33 5.57 0.57
C VAL A 1 13.93 5.74 0.03
N ALA A 2 13.34 6.92 0.23
CA ALA A 2 11.99 7.19 -0.26
C ALA A 2 11.99 7.37 -1.78
N THR A 3 11.04 6.74 -2.43
CA THR A 3 10.78 6.96 -3.85
C THR A 3 9.97 8.24 -4.00
N THR A 4 10.20 8.96 -5.08
CA THR A 4 9.49 10.21 -5.37
C THR A 4 8.59 10.03 -6.59
N TYR A 5 7.35 10.50 -6.47
CA TYR A 5 6.37 10.50 -7.55
C TYR A 5 5.86 11.91 -7.78
N ASP A 6 5.30 12.16 -8.95
CA ASP A 6 4.65 13.43 -9.25
C ASP A 6 3.18 13.37 -8.87
N LYS A 7 2.62 14.51 -8.47
CA LYS A 7 1.18 14.62 -8.23
C LYS A 7 0.42 14.27 -9.51
N GLY A 8 -0.52 13.35 -9.39
CA GLY A 8 -1.26 12.80 -10.52
C GLY A 8 -0.82 11.42 -10.95
N ASP A 9 0.33 10.95 -10.46
CA ASP A 9 0.80 9.60 -10.79
C ASP A 9 -0.05 8.53 -10.10
N LEU A 10 -0.14 7.38 -10.74
CA LEU A 10 -0.71 6.18 -10.13
C LEU A 10 0.40 5.34 -9.55
N VAL A 11 0.40 5.19 -8.23
CA VAL A 11 1.45 4.48 -7.50
C VAL A 11 0.98 3.09 -7.13
N ARG A 12 1.69 2.07 -7.59
CA ARG A 12 1.35 0.68 -7.27
C ARG A 12 2.02 0.25 -5.98
N LEU A 13 1.19 -0.10 -5.00
CA LEU A 13 1.63 -0.63 -3.71
C LEU A 13 1.41 -2.14 -3.73
N THR A 14 2.47 -2.90 -3.51
CA THR A 14 2.44 -4.36 -3.57
C THR A 14 2.92 -4.96 -2.26
N ALA A 15 2.24 -6.01 -1.80
CA ALA A 15 2.64 -6.77 -0.63
C ALA A 15 2.73 -8.25 -0.96
N THR A 16 3.75 -8.90 -0.42
CA THR A 16 3.92 -10.35 -0.52
C THR A 16 3.96 -10.93 0.89
N PHE A 17 3.06 -11.85 1.18
CA PHE A 17 2.96 -12.52 2.47
C PHE A 17 3.54 -13.91 2.38
N THR A 18 4.45 -14.25 3.29
CA THR A 18 5.11 -15.55 3.31
C THR A 18 5.06 -16.17 4.69
N VAL A 19 5.07 -17.50 4.71
CA VAL A 19 5.26 -18.29 5.93
C VAL A 19 6.40 -19.25 5.66
N SER A 20 7.45 -19.16 6.46
CA SER A 20 8.65 -20.01 6.29
C SER A 20 9.20 -19.99 4.87
N GLY A 21 9.19 -18.82 4.23
CA GLY A 21 9.71 -18.64 2.88
C GLY A 21 8.76 -19.00 1.74
N SER A 22 7.56 -19.49 2.06
CA SER A 22 6.55 -19.83 1.04
C SER A 22 5.44 -18.78 1.01
N VAL A 23 5.05 -18.32 -0.19
CA VAL A 23 3.94 -17.39 -0.33
C VAL A 23 2.64 -18.04 0.17
N THR A 24 1.93 -17.34 1.03
CA THR A 24 0.76 -17.87 1.72
C THR A 24 -0.27 -16.75 1.88
N ASP A 25 -1.56 -17.08 1.66
CA ASP A 25 -2.63 -16.11 1.88
C ASP A 25 -2.89 -15.94 3.38
N PRO A 26 -2.87 -14.70 3.91
CA PRO A 26 -3.37 -14.43 5.24
C PRO A 26 -4.90 -14.50 5.25
N THR A 27 -5.49 -14.65 6.43
CA THR A 27 -6.96 -14.66 6.58
C THR A 27 -7.54 -13.29 6.22
N THR A 28 -6.86 -12.21 6.63
CA THR A 28 -7.28 -10.84 6.34
C THR A 28 -6.07 -10.04 5.87
N VAL A 29 -6.27 -9.24 4.84
CA VAL A 29 -5.26 -8.29 4.34
C VAL A 29 -5.82 -6.89 4.51
N THR A 30 -5.07 -6.02 5.20
CA THR A 30 -5.45 -4.63 5.43
C THR A 30 -4.32 -3.73 4.97
N LEU A 31 -4.68 -2.64 4.28
CA LEU A 31 -3.74 -1.60 3.88
C LEU A 31 -4.12 -0.30 4.57
N TYR A 32 -3.17 0.28 5.28
CA TYR A 32 -3.33 1.59 5.90
C TYR A 32 -2.49 2.59 5.10
N ILE A 33 -3.11 3.70 4.70
CA ILE A 33 -2.41 4.76 3.96
C ILE A 33 -2.65 6.08 4.68
N ARG A 34 -1.56 6.78 5.00
CA ARG A 34 -1.63 8.15 5.52
C ARG A 34 -1.09 9.10 4.46
N SER A 35 -1.95 9.99 3.98
CA SER A 35 -1.58 10.95 2.94
C SER A 35 -0.73 12.09 3.50
N GLY A 36 -0.16 12.91 2.60
CA GLY A 36 0.58 14.09 2.98
C GLY A 36 -0.22 15.10 3.77
N ALA A 37 -1.55 15.08 3.64
CA ALA A 37 -2.46 15.92 4.44
C ALA A 37 -2.77 15.33 5.82
N GLY A 38 -2.22 14.16 6.14
CA GLY A 38 -2.44 13.49 7.43
C GLY A 38 -3.70 12.65 7.51
N VAL A 39 -4.41 12.47 6.41
CA VAL A 39 -5.64 11.67 6.37
C VAL A 39 -5.28 10.19 6.32
N LEU A 40 -5.81 9.42 7.26
CA LEU A 40 -5.62 7.97 7.31
C LEU A 40 -6.75 7.27 6.57
N THR A 41 -6.40 6.42 5.61
CA THR A 41 -7.33 5.57 4.88
C THR A 41 -7.05 4.11 5.22
N THR A 42 -8.09 3.35 5.54
CA THR A 42 -8.00 1.92 5.84
C THR A 42 -8.75 1.14 4.78
N LEU A 43 -8.06 0.20 4.13
CA LEU A 43 -8.61 -0.63 3.06
C LEU A 43 -8.47 -2.10 3.45
N VAL A 44 -9.54 -2.87 3.27
CA VAL A 44 -9.55 -4.31 3.58
C VAL A 44 -9.81 -5.08 2.29
N TYR A 45 -9.00 -6.10 2.03
CA TYR A 45 -9.21 -6.96 0.85
C TYR A 45 -10.60 -7.62 0.91
N GLY A 46 -11.29 -7.59 -0.19
CA GLY A 46 -12.64 -8.13 -0.32
C GLY A 46 -13.74 -7.07 -0.24
N SER A 47 -13.50 -5.96 0.46
CA SER A 47 -14.47 -4.86 0.56
C SER A 47 -13.93 -3.54 0.00
N SER A 48 -12.78 -3.56 -0.65
CA SER A 48 -12.16 -2.37 -1.23
C SER A 48 -11.39 -2.74 -2.50
N SER A 49 -10.64 -1.78 -3.06
CA SER A 49 -9.99 -1.93 -4.36
C SER A 49 -8.67 -2.70 -4.32
N ILE A 50 -8.37 -3.38 -3.24
CA ILE A 50 -7.17 -4.23 -3.18
C ILE A 50 -7.37 -5.43 -4.10
N THR A 51 -6.39 -5.68 -4.97
CA THR A 51 -6.40 -6.78 -5.92
C THR A 51 -5.45 -7.88 -5.47
N LYS A 52 -5.92 -9.13 -5.48
CA LYS A 52 -5.06 -10.29 -5.29
C LYS A 52 -4.44 -10.67 -6.62
N VAL A 53 -3.12 -10.58 -6.72
CA VAL A 53 -2.39 -10.90 -7.95
C VAL A 53 -2.15 -12.41 -8.08
N SER A 54 -1.77 -13.03 -6.97
CA SER A 54 -1.54 -14.47 -6.87
C SER A 54 -1.54 -14.85 -5.39
N VAL A 55 -1.29 -16.13 -5.08
CA VAL A 55 -1.25 -16.58 -3.69
C VAL A 55 -0.24 -15.73 -2.89
N GLY A 56 -0.71 -15.11 -1.82
CA GLY A 56 0.12 -14.28 -0.93
C GLY A 56 0.54 -12.94 -1.50
N VAL A 57 0.15 -12.60 -2.74
CA VAL A 57 0.56 -11.34 -3.38
C VAL A 57 -0.66 -10.46 -3.61
N TYR A 58 -0.63 -9.26 -3.03
CA TYR A 58 -1.73 -8.30 -3.11
C TYR A 58 -1.21 -6.95 -3.60
N ARG A 59 -2.08 -6.19 -4.22
CA ARG A 59 -1.73 -4.93 -4.88
C ARG A 59 -2.84 -3.91 -4.71
N TYR A 60 -2.44 -2.65 -4.57
CA TYR A 60 -3.36 -1.52 -4.60
C TYR A 60 -2.74 -0.39 -5.42
N ASP A 61 -3.50 0.19 -6.34
CA ASP A 61 -3.07 1.34 -7.12
C ASP A 61 -3.56 2.62 -6.44
N TYR A 62 -2.61 3.36 -5.86
CA TYR A 62 -2.88 4.60 -5.14
C TYR A 62 -2.77 5.78 -6.09
N SER A 63 -3.80 6.62 -6.14
CA SER A 63 -3.76 7.85 -6.91
C SER A 63 -3.11 8.96 -6.09
N ALA A 64 -1.97 9.45 -6.52
CA ALA A 64 -1.18 10.45 -5.81
C ALA A 64 -1.75 11.85 -6.03
N SER A 65 -2.89 12.14 -5.39
CA SER A 65 -3.61 13.40 -5.59
C SER A 65 -3.24 14.50 -4.59
N THR A 66 -2.46 14.16 -3.56
CA THR A 66 -2.05 15.09 -2.51
C THR A 66 -0.53 15.09 -2.39
N ALA A 67 0.09 16.27 -2.45
CA ALA A 67 1.53 16.40 -2.29
C ALA A 67 1.95 16.15 -0.83
N GLY A 68 3.18 15.72 -0.64
CA GLY A 68 3.78 15.48 0.66
C GLY A 68 4.17 14.02 0.88
N ASP A 69 4.58 13.70 2.09
CA ASP A 69 4.96 12.34 2.46
C ASP A 69 3.72 11.46 2.57
N VAL A 70 3.74 10.32 1.89
CA VAL A 70 2.70 9.30 2.00
C VAL A 70 3.31 8.08 2.66
N SER A 71 2.73 7.64 3.76
CA SER A 71 3.14 6.42 4.47
C SER A 71 2.08 5.36 4.29
N PHE A 72 2.50 4.12 4.14
CA PHE A 72 1.54 3.02 4.03
C PHE A 72 2.05 1.79 4.77
N ARG A 73 1.11 0.95 5.21
CA ARG A 73 1.40 -0.27 5.92
C ARG A 73 0.46 -1.38 5.46
N TRP A 74 1.03 -2.49 5.05
CA TRP A 74 0.29 -3.72 4.79
C TRP A 74 0.30 -4.58 6.03
N ALA A 75 -0.85 -5.11 6.41
CA ALA A 75 -0.97 -6.00 7.54
C ALA A 75 -1.76 -7.23 7.16
N GLY A 76 -1.24 -8.40 7.49
CA GLY A 76 -1.90 -9.68 7.31
C GLY A 76 -2.09 -10.38 8.64
N THR A 77 -3.12 -11.22 8.74
CA THR A 77 -3.38 -12.06 9.91
C THR A 77 -2.97 -13.49 9.64
N THR A 78 -3.06 -14.36 10.65
CA THR A 78 -2.67 -15.77 10.52
C THR A 78 -3.34 -16.44 9.32
N PRO A 79 -2.68 -17.40 8.64
CA PRO A 79 -1.38 -17.98 8.98
C PRO A 79 -0.19 -17.12 8.56
N ALA A 80 -0.35 -16.17 7.64
CA ALA A 80 0.71 -15.31 7.13
C ALA A 80 0.70 -13.97 7.86
N GLN A 81 0.85 -14.00 9.18
CA GLN A 81 0.85 -12.79 9.99
C GLN A 81 2.10 -11.98 9.74
N ALA A 82 1.93 -10.82 9.13
CA ALA A 82 3.05 -9.96 8.77
C ALA A 82 2.58 -8.50 8.69
N ALA A 83 3.52 -7.59 8.83
CA ALA A 83 3.29 -6.18 8.61
C ALA A 83 4.50 -5.60 7.90
N ASP A 84 4.26 -4.85 6.84
CA ASP A 84 5.29 -4.17 6.07
C ASP A 84 4.90 -2.71 5.92
N GLN A 85 5.85 -1.81 6.23
CA GLN A 85 5.62 -0.38 6.22
C GLN A 85 6.66 0.30 5.36
N ASP A 86 6.22 1.25 4.54
CA ASP A 86 7.11 2.04 3.70
C ASP A 86 6.50 3.42 3.48
N SER A 87 7.21 4.26 2.78
CA SER A 87 6.76 5.61 2.47
C SER A 87 7.33 6.08 1.15
N PHE A 88 6.67 7.10 0.57
CA PHE A 88 7.16 7.78 -0.62
C PHE A 88 6.74 9.24 -0.55
N PHE A 89 7.35 10.08 -1.38
CA PHE A 89 7.08 11.50 -1.42
C PHE A 89 6.41 11.86 -2.74
N VAL A 90 5.35 12.69 -2.66
CA VAL A 90 4.64 13.18 -3.84
C VAL A 90 4.99 14.65 -4.04
N LEU A 91 5.54 14.96 -5.19
CA LEU A 91 5.89 16.33 -5.58
C LEU A 91 4.68 17.03 -6.19
N ASP A 92 4.48 18.27 -5.79
CA ASP A 92 3.50 19.16 -6.41
C ASP A 92 4.26 20.13 -7.32
N LEU A 93 4.39 19.76 -8.58
CA LEU A 93 5.14 20.55 -9.53
C LEU A 93 4.30 21.77 -9.96
N VAL A 94 4.91 22.96 -9.89
CA VAL A 94 4.25 24.20 -10.27
C VAL A 94 3.90 24.18 -11.75
N GLY A 95 2.65 24.52 -12.07
CA GLY A 95 2.17 24.56 -13.44
C GLY A 95 1.69 23.21 -13.97
N VAL A 96 1.59 22.26 -13.09
CA VAL A 96 1.14 20.91 -13.44
C VAL A 96 -0.21 20.63 -12.84
#